data_a32c07dc9c33547ed49aac66a6bdf245
#
_entry.id   a32c07dc9c33547ed49aac66a6bdf245
#
_cell.length_a   1.000
_cell.length_b   1.000
_cell.length_c   1.000
_cell.angle_alpha   90.00
_cell.angle_beta   90.00
_cell.angle_gamma   90.00
#
_symmetry.space_group_name_H-M   'P 1'
#
loop_
_entity.id
_entity.type
_entity.pdbx_description
1 polymer ?
#
loop_
_entity_poly.entity_id
_entity_poly.type
_entity_poly.pdbx_seq_one_letter_code
_entity_poly.pdbx_strand_id
1 'polypeptide(L)'
;MRQLHNGWHVPDDDKKISFVLEGDANMENPSYEGKYRNLILELIPNKRTFIDVGTNVGIWSRPMMKHFGVTVSYEPSRQNLECLKANIPNGIDLREKAVANFQGTAAFHQAGKNCGDGKLCRPGIGASYDVPVVKLDDEELSNVDLIKIDVQGWEYEVLQGAVGIIKEQRPWVIFEVNQDIDECCTLMENLGYETISCKSKRVFIWAPLKGHNTPTDLAKFGRYLGPGPYKERFGG
;
A
#
# COMPACT_ATOMS: atom_id res chain seq x y z
N MET A 1 -11.84 7.56 18.79
CA MET A 1 -11.03 8.38 17.85
C MET A 1 -11.03 9.84 18.25
N ARG A 2 -9.97 10.58 17.93
CA ARG A 2 -9.86 12.03 18.12
C ARG A 2 -9.60 12.74 16.79
N GLN A 3 -10.02 14.00 16.69
CA GLN A 3 -9.74 14.84 15.53
C GLN A 3 -8.52 15.74 15.80
N LEU A 4 -7.62 15.80 14.81
CA LEU A 4 -6.49 16.75 14.81
C LEU A 4 -6.95 18.14 14.32
N HIS A 5 -6.17 19.18 14.61
CA HIS A 5 -6.50 20.56 14.22
C HIS A 5 -6.65 20.78 12.70
N ASN A 6 -6.00 19.96 11.90
CA ASN A 6 -6.05 19.99 10.42
C ASN A 6 -7.17 19.13 9.84
N GLY A 7 -8.03 18.54 10.69
CA GLY A 7 -9.21 17.78 10.29
C GLY A 7 -9.06 16.25 10.28
N TRP A 8 -7.83 15.70 10.32
CA TRP A 8 -7.62 14.26 10.39
C TRP A 8 -8.21 13.64 11.66
N HIS A 9 -8.88 12.50 11.51
CA HIS A 9 -9.27 11.63 12.62
C HIS A 9 -8.25 10.51 12.76
N VAL A 10 -7.81 10.26 13.99
CA VAL A 10 -6.87 9.21 14.35
C VAL A 10 -7.35 8.48 15.61
N PRO A 11 -6.91 7.24 15.86
CA PRO A 11 -7.21 6.55 17.12
C PRO A 11 -6.73 7.35 18.33
N ASP A 12 -7.46 7.28 19.45
CA ASP A 12 -7.18 8.10 20.65
C ASP A 12 -5.77 7.91 21.21
N ASP A 13 -5.30 6.66 21.21
CA ASP A 13 -3.99 6.29 21.75
C ASP A 13 -2.85 6.41 20.73
N ASP A 14 -3.13 6.76 19.48
CA ASP A 14 -2.09 6.89 18.45
C ASP A 14 -1.19 8.08 18.74
N LYS A 15 0.13 7.84 18.67
CA LYS A 15 1.18 8.85 18.85
C LYS A 15 2.07 9.02 17.63
N LYS A 16 2.08 8.03 16.71
CA LYS A 16 2.99 8.02 15.57
C LYS A 16 2.37 8.69 14.35
N ILE A 17 1.24 8.18 13.91
CA ILE A 17 0.52 8.72 12.74
C ILE A 17 0.00 10.13 13.04
N SER A 18 -0.55 10.36 14.24
CA SER A 18 -0.95 11.69 14.67
C SER A 18 0.20 12.69 14.61
N PHE A 19 1.38 12.35 15.13
CA PHE A 19 2.55 13.22 15.10
C PHE A 19 2.97 13.61 13.68
N VAL A 20 2.98 12.65 12.73
CA VAL A 20 3.36 12.95 11.34
C VAL A 20 2.30 13.74 10.59
N LEU A 21 1.02 13.57 10.93
CA LEU A 21 -0.07 14.30 10.29
C LEU A 21 -0.27 15.70 10.90
N GLU A 22 0.06 15.93 12.15
CA GLU A 22 -0.08 17.25 12.81
C GLU A 22 0.71 18.37 12.11
N GLY A 23 1.81 18.03 11.44
CA GLY A 23 2.61 18.99 10.65
C GLY A 23 1.97 19.45 9.34
N ASP A 24 0.91 18.80 8.88
CA ASP A 24 0.27 19.10 7.61
C ASP A 24 -0.78 20.21 7.75
N ALA A 25 -0.87 21.09 6.76
CA ALA A 25 -1.82 22.21 6.76
C ALA A 25 -3.28 21.74 6.63
N ASN A 26 -3.51 20.60 5.95
CA ASN A 26 -4.83 20.04 5.70
C ASN A 26 -4.75 18.55 5.33
N MET A 27 -5.91 17.92 5.13
CA MET A 27 -6.04 16.50 4.80
C MET A 27 -5.81 16.18 3.31
N GLU A 28 -5.67 17.16 2.44
CA GLU A 28 -5.80 16.97 1.00
C GLU A 28 -4.56 16.33 0.36
N ASN A 29 -3.38 16.65 0.87
CA ASN A 29 -2.11 16.06 0.42
C ASN A 29 -1.12 16.01 1.59
N PRO A 30 -1.24 15.01 2.47
CA PRO A 30 -0.35 14.88 3.61
C PRO A 30 1.10 14.74 3.16
N SER A 31 2.02 15.36 3.89
CA SER A 31 3.47 15.32 3.58
C SER A 31 4.05 13.92 3.77
N TYR A 32 3.51 13.17 4.73
CA TYR A 32 3.93 11.80 4.99
C TYR A 32 3.75 10.94 3.73
N GLU A 33 4.84 10.37 3.25
CA GLU A 33 4.94 9.60 1.99
C GLU A 33 4.52 10.37 0.71
N GLY A 34 4.28 11.67 0.78
CA GLY A 34 3.86 12.50 -0.35
C GLY A 34 4.79 12.41 -1.56
N LYS A 35 6.11 12.28 -1.32
CA LYS A 35 7.11 12.10 -2.40
C LYS A 35 6.88 10.84 -3.24
N TYR A 36 6.41 9.74 -2.63
CA TYR A 36 6.09 8.50 -3.36
C TYR A 36 4.80 8.63 -4.15
N ARG A 37 3.76 9.23 -3.54
CA ARG A 37 2.50 9.50 -4.24
C ARG A 37 2.71 10.39 -5.47
N ASN A 38 3.46 11.50 -5.32
CA ASN A 38 3.74 12.41 -6.42
C ASN A 38 4.53 11.72 -7.53
N LEU A 39 5.57 10.95 -7.18
CA LEU A 39 6.34 10.18 -8.16
C LEU A 39 5.47 9.18 -8.93
N ILE A 40 4.63 8.44 -8.23
CA ILE A 40 3.71 7.47 -8.83
C ILE A 40 2.72 8.18 -9.78
N LEU A 41 2.15 9.31 -9.38
CA LEU A 41 1.22 10.08 -10.21
C LEU A 41 1.87 10.65 -11.48
N GLU A 42 3.17 10.95 -11.45
CA GLU A 42 3.94 11.36 -12.63
C GLU A 42 4.25 10.17 -13.57
N LEU A 43 4.51 8.98 -13.00
CA LEU A 43 4.98 7.82 -13.76
C LEU A 43 3.84 7.01 -14.39
N ILE A 44 2.71 6.86 -13.70
CA ILE A 44 1.61 6.01 -14.16
C ILE A 44 0.83 6.69 -15.29
N PRO A 45 0.77 6.05 -16.49
CA PRO A 45 0.11 6.66 -17.65
C PRO A 45 -1.42 6.67 -17.52
N ASN A 46 -2.01 5.65 -16.92
CA ASN A 46 -3.45 5.52 -16.71
C ASN A 46 -3.78 5.57 -15.22
N LYS A 47 -4.96 6.09 -14.89
CA LYS A 47 -5.42 6.25 -13.50
C LYS A 47 -6.88 5.78 -13.38
N ARG A 48 -7.12 4.50 -13.76
CA ARG A 48 -8.46 3.91 -13.74
C ARG A 48 -8.82 3.39 -12.36
N THR A 49 -8.08 2.36 -11.87
CA THR A 49 -8.31 1.75 -10.55
C THR A 49 -7.03 1.76 -9.74
N PHE A 50 -7.10 2.29 -8.52
CA PHE A 50 -6.09 2.22 -7.47
C PHE A 50 -6.56 1.29 -6.37
N ILE A 51 -5.70 0.36 -5.96
CA ILE A 51 -5.91 -0.55 -4.83
C ILE A 51 -4.95 -0.17 -3.71
N ASP A 52 -5.49 0.14 -2.53
CA ASP A 52 -4.73 0.48 -1.32
C ASP A 52 -4.91 -0.63 -0.27
N VAL A 53 -3.91 -1.48 -0.12
CA VAL A 53 -3.89 -2.60 0.83
C VAL A 53 -3.17 -2.15 2.10
N GLY A 54 -3.89 -2.12 3.22
CA GLY A 54 -3.44 -1.51 4.47
C GLY A 54 -3.61 0.02 4.43
N THR A 55 -4.86 0.45 4.21
CA THR A 55 -5.23 1.86 4.01
C THR A 55 -5.01 2.71 5.27
N ASN A 56 -4.99 2.10 6.45
CA ASN A 56 -4.86 2.77 7.73
C ASN A 56 -5.98 3.83 7.91
N VAL A 57 -5.65 5.04 8.28
CA VAL A 57 -6.62 6.15 8.42
C VAL A 57 -6.89 6.90 7.11
N GLY A 58 -6.38 6.40 5.97
CA GLY A 58 -6.65 6.95 4.63
C GLY A 58 -5.58 7.85 4.04
N ILE A 59 -4.34 7.78 4.53
CA ILE A 59 -3.22 8.66 4.13
C ILE A 59 -2.90 8.57 2.64
N TRP A 60 -3.06 7.39 2.03
CA TRP A 60 -2.92 7.22 0.58
C TRP A 60 -4.25 7.37 -0.14
N SER A 61 -5.29 6.69 0.34
CA SER A 61 -6.59 6.66 -0.34
C SER A 61 -7.20 8.04 -0.54
N ARG A 62 -7.14 8.92 0.48
CA ARG A 62 -7.74 10.26 0.39
C ARG A 62 -7.15 11.14 -0.72
N PRO A 63 -5.84 11.37 -0.84
CA PRO A 63 -5.29 12.15 -1.94
C PRO A 63 -5.41 11.43 -3.29
N MET A 64 -5.24 10.11 -3.33
CA MET A 64 -5.19 9.35 -4.59
C MET A 64 -6.58 9.21 -5.24
N MET A 65 -7.67 9.14 -4.47
CA MET A 65 -9.03 9.07 -5.01
C MET A 65 -9.42 10.25 -5.91
N LYS A 66 -8.69 11.36 -5.83
CA LYS A 66 -8.89 12.53 -6.71
C LYS A 66 -8.29 12.36 -8.11
N HIS A 67 -7.40 11.40 -8.25
CA HIS A 67 -6.65 11.15 -9.47
C HIS A 67 -7.08 9.88 -10.19
N PHE A 68 -7.64 8.91 -9.45
CA PHE A 68 -8.11 7.64 -10.01
C PHE A 68 -9.62 7.63 -10.16
N GLY A 69 -10.10 6.93 -11.19
CA GLY A 69 -11.54 6.76 -11.42
C GLY A 69 -12.22 5.93 -10.33
N VAL A 70 -11.51 4.91 -9.84
CA VAL A 70 -11.94 4.04 -8.73
C VAL A 70 -10.80 3.90 -7.73
N THR A 71 -11.11 3.96 -6.43
CA THR A 71 -10.17 3.63 -5.35
C THR A 71 -10.79 2.55 -4.48
N VAL A 72 -10.13 1.41 -4.40
CA VAL A 72 -10.52 0.26 -3.56
C VAL A 72 -9.55 0.19 -2.39
N SER A 73 -10.08 0.19 -1.17
CA SER A 73 -9.28 0.30 0.06
C SER A 73 -9.56 -0.87 0.99
N TYR A 74 -8.51 -1.57 1.41
CA TYR A 74 -8.58 -2.69 2.35
C TYR A 74 -7.98 -2.31 3.70
N GLU A 75 -8.76 -2.44 4.76
CA GLU A 75 -8.33 -2.18 6.14
C GLU A 75 -9.05 -3.12 7.11
N PRO A 76 -8.35 -3.98 7.87
CA PRO A 76 -8.96 -4.88 8.84
C PRO A 76 -9.10 -4.30 10.25
N SER A 77 -8.33 -3.26 10.59
CA SER A 77 -8.29 -2.70 11.94
C SER A 77 -9.55 -1.94 12.29
N ARG A 78 -10.29 -2.38 13.31
CA ARG A 78 -11.55 -1.75 13.74
C ARG A 78 -11.36 -0.28 14.11
N GLN A 79 -10.30 0.06 14.84
CA GLN A 79 -10.04 1.45 15.23
C GLN A 79 -9.62 2.34 14.04
N ASN A 80 -8.88 1.79 13.07
CA ASN A 80 -8.52 2.53 11.86
C ASN A 80 -9.74 2.76 10.98
N LEU A 81 -10.62 1.75 10.87
CA LEU A 81 -11.88 1.85 10.10
C LEU A 81 -12.80 2.98 10.60
N GLU A 82 -12.92 3.18 11.91
CA GLU A 82 -13.68 4.32 12.45
C GLU A 82 -13.10 5.65 11.97
N CYS A 83 -11.77 5.80 12.06
CA CYS A 83 -11.08 7.00 11.62
C CYS A 83 -11.15 7.18 10.11
N LEU A 84 -10.93 6.10 9.34
CA LEU A 84 -10.98 6.09 7.88
C LEU A 84 -12.34 6.55 7.35
N LYS A 85 -13.43 6.02 7.89
CA LYS A 85 -14.80 6.42 7.53
C LYS A 85 -15.08 7.90 7.82
N ALA A 86 -14.51 8.44 8.90
CA ALA A 86 -14.62 9.86 9.20
C ALA A 86 -13.74 10.73 8.28
N ASN A 87 -12.54 10.24 7.94
CA ASN A 87 -11.61 10.94 7.05
C ASN A 87 -12.08 10.91 5.59
N ILE A 88 -12.70 9.82 5.15
CA ILE A 88 -13.18 9.61 3.78
C ILE A 88 -14.61 9.07 3.83
N PRO A 89 -15.61 9.92 4.06
CA PRO A 89 -17.00 9.45 4.19
C PRO A 89 -17.57 8.91 2.89
N ASN A 90 -17.04 9.30 1.74
CA ASN A 90 -17.49 8.89 0.41
C ASN A 90 -16.31 8.88 -0.58
N GLY A 91 -16.45 8.18 -1.69
CA GLY A 91 -15.52 8.23 -2.83
C GLY A 91 -14.52 7.09 -2.91
N ILE A 92 -14.57 6.13 -1.99
CA ILE A 92 -13.79 4.88 -2.06
C ILE A 92 -14.70 3.65 -1.91
N ASP A 93 -14.31 2.54 -2.51
CA ASP A 93 -14.84 1.20 -2.22
C ASP A 93 -14.05 0.64 -1.03
N LEU A 94 -14.62 0.80 0.17
CA LEU A 94 -13.99 0.35 1.41
C LEU A 94 -14.36 -1.10 1.72
N ARG A 95 -13.34 -1.94 1.83
CA ARG A 95 -13.44 -3.37 2.16
C ARG A 95 -12.79 -3.64 3.53
N GLU A 96 -13.61 -3.96 4.51
CA GLU A 96 -13.21 -4.18 5.91
C GLU A 96 -12.61 -5.58 6.10
N LYS A 97 -11.54 -5.86 5.36
CA LYS A 97 -10.88 -7.16 5.26
C LYS A 97 -9.36 -6.99 5.25
N ALA A 98 -8.64 -8.00 5.72
CA ALA A 98 -7.22 -8.17 5.43
C ALA A 98 -7.04 -8.83 4.05
N VAL A 99 -5.86 -8.65 3.47
CA VAL A 99 -5.47 -9.31 2.21
C VAL A 99 -4.26 -10.21 2.48
N ALA A 100 -4.29 -11.43 1.93
CA ALA A 100 -3.18 -12.39 1.98
C ALA A 100 -3.30 -13.39 0.80
N ASN A 101 -2.60 -14.52 0.87
CA ASN A 101 -2.62 -15.60 -0.14
C ASN A 101 -3.69 -16.69 0.12
N PHE A 102 -4.62 -16.45 1.02
CA PHE A 102 -5.71 -17.37 1.36
C PHE A 102 -7.02 -16.61 1.59
N GLN A 103 -8.12 -17.34 1.52
CA GLN A 103 -9.45 -16.83 1.88
C GLN A 103 -9.92 -17.47 3.17
N GLY A 104 -10.53 -16.68 4.06
CA GLY A 104 -11.06 -17.17 5.33
C GLY A 104 -11.06 -16.14 6.44
N THR A 105 -10.66 -16.57 7.63
CA THR A 105 -10.56 -15.73 8.82
C THR A 105 -9.20 -15.96 9.47
N ALA A 106 -8.60 -14.89 9.97
CA ALA A 106 -7.34 -14.96 10.69
C ALA A 106 -7.32 -14.02 11.89
N ALA A 107 -6.50 -14.38 12.88
CA ALA A 107 -6.25 -13.58 14.06
C ALA A 107 -5.52 -12.28 13.69
N PHE A 108 -5.95 -11.14 14.21
CA PHE A 108 -5.37 -9.83 13.99
C PHE A 108 -4.85 -9.24 15.31
N HIS A 109 -3.65 -8.69 15.28
CA HIS A 109 -3.09 -7.92 16.38
C HIS A 109 -3.39 -6.44 16.17
N GLN A 110 -4.16 -5.87 17.09
CA GLN A 110 -4.44 -4.44 17.09
C GLN A 110 -3.28 -3.70 17.76
N ALA A 111 -2.63 -2.83 17.02
CA ALA A 111 -1.58 -1.99 17.56
C ALA A 111 -2.14 -0.95 18.55
N GLY A 112 -1.33 -0.58 19.55
CA GLY A 112 -1.68 0.43 20.56
C GLY A 112 -1.27 1.84 20.11
N LYS A 113 -0.03 2.23 20.44
CA LYS A 113 0.47 3.61 20.25
C LYS A 113 0.84 4.00 18.82
N ASN A 114 0.86 3.07 17.90
CA ASN A 114 1.06 3.29 16.47
C ASN A 114 -0.01 2.52 15.70
N CYS A 115 -1.02 3.20 15.23
CA CYS A 115 -2.13 2.56 14.51
C CYS A 115 -1.70 1.96 13.15
N GLY A 116 -0.50 2.30 12.67
CA GLY A 116 0.11 1.70 11.49
C GLY A 116 0.72 0.31 11.73
N ASP A 117 0.91 -0.12 12.98
CA ASP A 117 1.56 -1.42 13.31
C ASP A 117 0.56 -2.59 13.43
N GLY A 118 -0.72 -2.38 13.18
CA GLY A 118 -1.74 -3.43 13.15
C GLY A 118 -1.45 -4.46 12.05
N LYS A 119 -1.56 -5.77 12.36
CA LYS A 119 -1.20 -6.84 11.42
C LYS A 119 -1.88 -8.17 11.71
N LEU A 120 -1.94 -9.03 10.72
CA LEU A 120 -2.30 -10.44 10.91
C LEU A 120 -1.28 -11.11 11.83
N CYS A 121 -1.78 -12.03 12.67
CA CYS A 121 -0.92 -12.76 13.60
C CYS A 121 -0.22 -13.93 12.91
N ARG A 122 1.09 -14.03 13.12
CA ARG A 122 1.84 -15.28 12.94
C ARG A 122 1.80 -16.09 14.26
N PRO A 123 2.09 -17.39 14.25
CA PRO A 123 2.14 -18.20 15.48
C PRO A 123 2.99 -17.53 16.57
N GLY A 124 2.45 -17.45 17.79
CA GLY A 124 3.11 -16.82 18.94
C GLY A 124 2.86 -15.33 19.14
N ILE A 125 2.16 -14.65 18.24
CA ILE A 125 1.72 -13.27 18.42
C ILE A 125 0.33 -13.26 19.04
N GLY A 126 0.15 -12.49 20.13
CA GLY A 126 -1.15 -12.33 20.78
C GLY A 126 -2.17 -11.66 19.87
N ALA A 127 -3.27 -12.33 19.60
CA ALA A 127 -4.38 -11.79 18.83
C ALA A 127 -5.26 -10.86 19.69
N SER A 128 -5.79 -9.80 19.05
CA SER A 128 -6.82 -8.95 19.66
C SER A 128 -8.23 -9.40 19.27
N TYR A 129 -8.41 -9.82 18.00
CA TYR A 129 -9.67 -10.33 17.44
C TYR A 129 -9.42 -10.98 16.06
N ASP A 130 -10.45 -11.65 15.55
CA ASP A 130 -10.40 -12.23 14.21
C ASP A 130 -10.93 -11.25 13.16
N VAL A 131 -10.35 -11.32 11.95
CA VAL A 131 -10.75 -10.52 10.78
C VAL A 131 -10.92 -11.40 9.55
N PRO A 132 -11.83 -11.05 8.62
CA PRO A 132 -11.91 -11.71 7.32
C PRO A 132 -10.63 -11.45 6.52
N VAL A 133 -10.22 -12.46 5.75
CA VAL A 133 -9.06 -12.42 4.86
C VAL A 133 -9.47 -12.85 3.47
N VAL A 134 -8.95 -12.15 2.45
CA VAL A 134 -9.21 -12.46 1.04
C VAL A 134 -7.90 -12.44 0.23
N LYS A 135 -7.93 -13.08 -0.94
CA LYS A 135 -6.93 -12.88 -1.99
C LYS A 135 -7.44 -11.78 -2.94
N LEU A 136 -6.56 -10.92 -3.44
CA LEU A 136 -6.97 -9.95 -4.47
C LEU A 136 -7.46 -10.63 -5.74
N ASP A 137 -6.88 -11.79 -6.09
CA ASP A 137 -7.26 -12.56 -7.26
C ASP A 137 -8.70 -13.13 -7.21
N ASP A 138 -9.27 -13.25 -6.00
CA ASP A 138 -10.65 -13.73 -5.79
C ASP A 138 -11.67 -12.56 -5.70
N GLU A 139 -11.22 -11.32 -5.77
CA GLU A 139 -12.06 -10.12 -5.68
C GLU A 139 -12.38 -9.59 -7.10
N GLU A 140 -13.57 -9.02 -7.30
CA GLU A 140 -13.97 -8.43 -8.58
C GLU A 140 -13.26 -7.09 -8.82
N LEU A 141 -12.02 -7.15 -9.33
CA LEU A 141 -11.14 -6.01 -9.57
C LEU A 141 -10.76 -5.92 -11.05
N SER A 142 -10.99 -4.79 -11.66
CA SER A 142 -10.69 -4.57 -13.08
C SER A 142 -10.02 -3.23 -13.35
N ASN A 143 -9.30 -3.15 -14.47
CA ASN A 143 -8.58 -1.95 -14.90
C ASN A 143 -7.61 -1.42 -13.83
N VAL A 144 -6.95 -2.31 -13.11
CA VAL A 144 -6.03 -1.97 -12.03
C VAL A 144 -4.75 -1.38 -12.62
N ASP A 145 -4.46 -0.12 -12.28
CA ASP A 145 -3.27 0.59 -12.74
C ASP A 145 -2.23 0.76 -11.62
N LEU A 146 -2.66 0.71 -10.35
CA LEU A 146 -1.79 0.82 -9.19
C LEU A 146 -2.25 -0.08 -8.04
N ILE A 147 -1.31 -0.77 -7.42
CA ILE A 147 -1.50 -1.46 -6.13
C ILE A 147 -0.47 -0.91 -5.14
N LYS A 148 -0.91 -0.37 -4.00
CA LYS A 148 -0.07 -0.07 -2.84
C LYS A 148 -0.28 -1.14 -1.78
N ILE A 149 0.81 -1.63 -1.17
CA ILE A 149 0.78 -2.66 -0.13
C ILE A 149 1.61 -2.19 1.06
N ASP A 150 1.00 -2.16 2.24
CA ASP A 150 1.65 -1.86 3.51
C ASP A 150 0.86 -2.56 4.63
N VAL A 151 1.24 -3.78 4.94
CA VAL A 151 0.50 -4.70 5.84
C VAL A 151 1.35 -5.26 6.98
N GLN A 152 2.50 -4.61 7.22
CA GLN A 152 3.35 -4.83 8.38
C GLN A 152 3.86 -6.28 8.52
N GLY A 153 4.44 -6.80 7.41
CA GLY A 153 5.13 -8.09 7.36
C GLY A 153 4.29 -9.23 6.79
N TRP A 154 3.27 -8.90 5.98
CA TRP A 154 2.49 -9.84 5.18
C TRP A 154 2.51 -9.48 3.68
N GLU A 155 3.45 -8.64 3.27
CA GLU A 155 3.57 -8.15 1.90
C GLU A 155 3.77 -9.28 0.89
N TYR A 156 4.57 -10.29 1.25
CA TYR A 156 4.81 -11.45 0.38
C TYR A 156 3.54 -12.26 0.14
N GLU A 157 2.76 -12.54 1.20
CA GLU A 157 1.48 -13.23 1.09
C GLU A 157 0.45 -12.42 0.29
N VAL A 158 0.44 -11.09 0.44
CA VAL A 158 -0.42 -10.23 -0.40
C VAL A 158 -0.04 -10.34 -1.87
N LEU A 159 1.26 -10.26 -2.20
CA LEU A 159 1.74 -10.43 -3.57
C LEU A 159 1.40 -11.81 -4.14
N GLN A 160 1.52 -12.87 -3.36
CA GLN A 160 1.11 -14.22 -3.76
C GLN A 160 -0.40 -14.31 -4.06
N GLY A 161 -1.23 -13.63 -3.27
CA GLY A 161 -2.69 -13.57 -3.47
C GLY A 161 -3.14 -12.60 -4.56
N ALA A 162 -2.19 -11.93 -5.25
CA ALA A 162 -2.43 -10.96 -6.32
C ALA A 162 -1.74 -11.36 -7.65
N VAL A 163 -1.18 -12.56 -7.74
CA VAL A 163 -0.38 -13.00 -8.91
C VAL A 163 -1.19 -12.94 -10.22
N GLY A 164 -2.47 -13.30 -10.17
CA GLY A 164 -3.37 -13.26 -11.33
C GLY A 164 -3.56 -11.82 -11.82
N ILE A 165 -3.98 -10.92 -10.95
CA ILE A 165 -4.17 -9.49 -11.27
C ILE A 165 -2.87 -8.88 -11.79
N ILE A 166 -1.73 -9.14 -11.11
CA ILE A 166 -0.42 -8.60 -11.49
C ILE A 166 -0.02 -9.08 -12.90
N LYS A 167 -0.25 -10.36 -13.24
CA LYS A 167 0.05 -10.92 -14.57
C LYS A 167 -0.86 -10.38 -15.66
N GLU A 168 -2.16 -10.32 -15.39
CA GLU A 168 -3.18 -10.04 -16.41
C GLU A 168 -3.34 -8.55 -16.67
N GLN A 169 -3.35 -7.74 -15.59
CA GLN A 169 -3.66 -6.32 -15.68
C GLN A 169 -2.42 -5.42 -15.67
N ARG A 170 -1.27 -5.97 -15.28
CA ARG A 170 0.03 -5.29 -15.31
C ARG A 170 0.05 -3.93 -14.58
N PRO A 171 -0.50 -3.82 -13.35
CA PRO A 171 -0.47 -2.59 -12.57
C PRO A 171 0.95 -2.20 -12.17
N TRP A 172 1.18 -0.94 -11.87
CA TRP A 172 2.32 -0.55 -11.05
C TRP A 172 2.09 -1.05 -9.62
N VAL A 173 3.19 -1.46 -8.95
CA VAL A 173 3.11 -1.96 -7.58
C VAL A 173 4.07 -1.20 -6.70
N ILE A 174 3.59 -0.67 -5.60
CA ILE A 174 4.42 -0.07 -4.54
C ILE A 174 4.18 -0.81 -3.23
N PHE A 175 5.24 -1.22 -2.57
CA PHE A 175 5.11 -1.82 -1.24
C PHE A 175 6.22 -1.36 -0.30
N GLU A 176 5.88 -1.26 0.99
CA GLU A 176 6.84 -1.15 2.08
C GLU A 176 7.01 -2.54 2.70
N VAL A 177 8.23 -3.08 2.69
CA VAL A 177 8.52 -4.42 3.20
C VAL A 177 9.56 -4.37 4.29
N ASN A 178 9.29 -5.10 5.37
CA ASN A 178 10.18 -5.25 6.53
C ASN A 178 10.71 -6.68 6.70
N GLN A 179 10.04 -7.65 6.07
CA GLN A 179 10.36 -9.08 6.10
C GLN A 179 10.24 -9.64 4.68
N ASP A 180 10.86 -10.79 4.42
CA ASP A 180 10.72 -11.54 3.15
C ASP A 180 11.03 -10.69 1.90
N ILE A 181 12.03 -9.76 2.02
CA ILE A 181 12.39 -8.79 0.97
C ILE A 181 12.84 -9.52 -0.30
N ASP A 182 13.68 -10.53 -0.15
CA ASP A 182 14.25 -11.27 -1.29
C ASP A 182 13.17 -12.08 -2.00
N GLU A 183 12.23 -12.65 -1.25
CA GLU A 183 11.07 -13.38 -1.77
C GLU A 183 10.14 -12.44 -2.56
N CYS A 184 9.82 -11.27 -2.00
CA CYS A 184 9.03 -10.25 -2.68
C CYS A 184 9.69 -9.80 -3.98
N CYS A 185 10.99 -9.48 -3.94
CA CYS A 185 11.73 -9.03 -5.12
C CYS A 185 11.81 -10.14 -6.18
N THR A 186 12.14 -11.37 -5.79
CA THR A 186 12.20 -12.53 -6.69
C THR A 186 10.85 -12.80 -7.35
N LEU A 187 9.75 -12.70 -6.60
CA LEU A 187 8.41 -12.88 -7.15
C LEU A 187 8.10 -11.81 -8.21
N MET A 188 8.38 -10.52 -7.91
CA MET A 188 8.14 -9.44 -8.86
C MET A 188 9.00 -9.55 -10.13
N GLU A 189 10.29 -9.90 -9.99
CA GLU A 189 11.16 -10.16 -11.13
C GLU A 189 10.64 -11.32 -12.02
N ASN A 190 10.20 -12.42 -11.40
CA ASN A 190 9.62 -13.56 -12.10
C ASN A 190 8.28 -13.23 -12.80
N LEU A 191 7.57 -12.23 -12.31
CA LEU A 191 6.35 -11.70 -12.94
C LEU A 191 6.66 -10.72 -14.09
N GLY A 192 7.94 -10.45 -14.38
CA GLY A 192 8.36 -9.54 -15.44
C GLY A 192 8.24 -8.07 -15.05
N TYR A 193 8.63 -7.74 -13.83
CA TYR A 193 8.70 -6.38 -13.31
C TYR A 193 10.12 -5.94 -13.07
N GLU A 194 10.36 -4.64 -13.15
CA GLU A 194 11.63 -4.03 -12.79
C GLU A 194 11.44 -3.01 -11.67
N THR A 195 12.44 -2.89 -10.80
CA THR A 195 12.44 -1.90 -9.72
C THR A 195 12.78 -0.52 -10.27
N ILE A 196 11.85 0.43 -10.11
CA ILE A 196 12.06 1.83 -10.51
C ILE A 196 12.73 2.62 -9.40
N SER A 197 12.40 2.36 -8.15
CA SER A 197 12.98 3.04 -7.01
C SER A 197 13.01 2.14 -5.78
N CYS A 198 14.14 2.14 -5.10
CA CYS A 198 14.30 1.56 -3.76
C CYS A 198 15.00 2.60 -2.89
N LYS A 199 14.24 3.58 -2.40
CA LYS A 199 14.75 4.58 -1.44
C LYS A 199 14.44 4.12 -0.04
N SER A 200 15.43 4.00 0.82
CA SER A 200 15.35 3.58 2.23
C SER A 200 15.42 2.06 2.51
N LYS A 201 15.73 1.20 1.56
CA LYS A 201 15.79 -0.27 1.71
C LYS A 201 14.46 -0.96 2.09
N ARG A 202 13.34 -0.23 2.12
CA ARG A 202 12.04 -0.75 2.54
C ARG A 202 10.90 -0.47 1.56
N VAL A 203 10.92 0.70 0.89
CA VAL A 203 9.87 1.08 -0.06
C VAL A 203 10.34 0.82 -1.48
N PHE A 204 9.66 -0.08 -2.17
CA PHE A 204 9.94 -0.50 -3.54
C PHE A 204 8.82 -0.06 -4.47
N ILE A 205 9.18 0.54 -5.61
CA ILE A 205 8.26 0.86 -6.69
C ILE A 205 8.62 0.00 -7.88
N TRP A 206 7.67 -0.78 -8.36
CA TRP A 206 7.82 -1.74 -9.44
C TRP A 206 6.98 -1.34 -10.64
N ALA A 207 7.60 -1.35 -11.82
CA ALA A 207 6.93 -1.16 -13.10
C ALA A 207 6.96 -2.43 -13.94
N PRO A 208 5.91 -2.71 -14.73
CA PRO A 208 5.93 -3.82 -15.68
C PRO A 208 6.97 -3.58 -16.78
N LEU A 209 7.75 -4.61 -17.13
CA LEU A 209 8.73 -4.54 -18.22
C LEU A 209 8.09 -4.18 -19.56
N LYS A 210 8.86 -3.54 -20.46
CA LYS A 210 8.43 -2.99 -21.76
C LYS A 210 7.52 -3.91 -22.57
N GLY A 211 6.46 -3.36 -23.10
CA GLY A 211 5.37 -4.03 -23.83
C GLY A 211 4.00 -3.78 -23.21
N HIS A 212 3.95 -3.33 -21.96
CA HIS A 212 2.74 -3.11 -21.19
C HIS A 212 2.80 -1.75 -20.47
N ASN A 213 2.39 -0.65 -21.14
CA ASN A 213 2.14 0.68 -20.52
C ASN A 213 3.29 1.29 -19.69
N THR A 214 4.55 0.93 -19.94
CA THR A 214 5.69 1.63 -19.33
C THR A 214 5.94 2.98 -20.05
N PRO A 215 6.23 4.07 -19.33
CA PRO A 215 6.68 5.31 -19.95
C PRO A 215 7.95 5.04 -20.78
N THR A 216 7.95 5.47 -22.05
CA THR A 216 9.05 5.25 -23.00
C THR A 216 10.36 5.93 -22.62
N ASP A 217 10.40 6.66 -21.50
CA ASP A 217 11.52 7.50 -21.17
C ASP A 217 11.80 7.58 -19.65
N LEU A 218 12.03 6.40 -19.04
CA LEU A 218 12.47 6.33 -17.64
C LEU A 218 13.78 7.11 -17.40
N ALA A 219 14.59 7.37 -18.46
CA ALA A 219 15.80 8.17 -18.39
C ALA A 219 15.55 9.62 -17.93
N LYS A 220 14.37 10.19 -18.20
CA LYS A 220 13.98 11.51 -17.67
C LYS A 220 13.88 11.56 -16.16
N PHE A 221 13.70 10.40 -15.53
CA PHE A 221 13.57 10.25 -14.08
C PHE A 221 14.87 9.82 -13.39
N GLY A 222 16.00 9.86 -14.08
CA GLY A 222 17.33 9.49 -13.55
C GLY A 222 17.67 10.11 -12.19
N ARG A 223 17.12 11.29 -11.87
CA ARG A 223 17.24 11.94 -10.56
C ARG A 223 16.46 11.21 -9.43
N TYR A 224 15.48 10.39 -9.79
CA TYR A 224 14.66 9.58 -8.87
C TYR A 224 15.15 8.14 -8.79
N LEU A 225 15.83 7.69 -9.85
CA LEU A 225 16.42 6.35 -9.91
C LEU A 225 17.67 6.35 -9.04
N GLY A 226 17.65 5.55 -8.01
CA GLY A 226 18.91 5.23 -7.32
C GLY A 226 19.82 4.40 -8.24
N PRO A 227 21.12 4.18 -7.90
CA PRO A 227 22.05 3.40 -8.73
C PRO A 227 21.64 1.92 -8.83
N GLY A 228 21.46 1.40 -10.04
CA GLY A 228 21.43 0.00 -10.45
C GLY A 228 20.31 -0.94 -9.96
N PRO A 229 20.17 -2.11 -10.56
CA PRO A 229 19.27 -3.16 -10.13
C PRO A 229 19.64 -3.69 -8.73
N TYR A 230 18.67 -4.26 -8.05
CA TYR A 230 18.76 -4.76 -6.68
C TYR A 230 20.03 -5.59 -6.40
N LYS A 231 20.41 -6.48 -7.34
CA LYS A 231 21.60 -7.34 -7.22
C LYS A 231 22.94 -6.61 -7.15
N GLU A 232 23.06 -5.43 -7.76
CA GLU A 232 24.28 -4.62 -7.69
C GLU A 232 24.39 -3.82 -6.40
N ARG A 233 23.30 -3.63 -5.67
CA ARG A 233 23.26 -2.84 -4.43
C ARG A 233 23.47 -3.63 -3.15
N PHE A 234 23.14 -4.91 -3.17
CA PHE A 234 23.11 -5.78 -1.99
C PHE A 234 23.97 -7.03 -2.17
N GLY A 235 24.77 -7.10 -3.24
CA GLY A 235 25.80 -8.11 -3.44
C GLY A 235 26.71 -8.12 -2.21
N GLY A 236 26.63 -9.22 -1.46
CA GLY A 236 27.24 -9.48 -0.19
C GLY A 236 28.72 -9.66 -0.16
#